data_a52a56b93ce254549e8980ec0b815c04
#
_entry.id   a52a56b93ce254549e8980ec0b815c04
#
_cell.length_a   1.000
_cell.length_b   1.000
_cell.length_c   1.000
_cell.angle_alpha   90.00
_cell.angle_beta   90.00
_cell.angle_gamma   90.00
#
_symmetry.space_group_name_H-M   'P 1'
#
loop_
_entity.id
_entity.type
_entity.pdbx_description
1 polymer ?
#
loop_
_entity_poly.entity_id
_entity_poly.type
_entity_poly.pdbx_seq_one_letter_code
_entity_poly.pdbx_strand_id
1 'polypeptide(L)'
;VDWPTAAFWQELAGVYPDAKIILSTRSPESWYKSISETILAAVWAPDKWPAPAVEWFRMASKVIARSLGDAQDKDAIIAAFTAHEAAVKATIPANRLLVHSAKDGWEPLCAFLGVPVPDTPYPRTNSKDEFFEHIKKADDI
;
A
#
# COMPACT_ATOMS: atom_id res chain seq x y z
N VAL A 1 0.49 5.63 4.61
CA VAL A 1 1.64 5.62 3.71
C VAL A 1 1.75 4.24 3.10
N ASP A 2 1.92 4.16 1.82
CA ASP A 2 2.02 2.95 1.03
C ASP A 2 3.49 2.49 0.91
N TRP A 3 3.95 2.03 -0.25
CA TRP A 3 5.39 1.94 -0.47
C TRP A 3 6.02 3.35 -0.44
N PRO A 4 7.19 3.51 0.19
CA PRO A 4 8.12 2.46 0.65
C PRO A 4 7.81 1.87 2.04
N THR A 5 6.87 2.40 2.82
CA THR A 5 6.64 1.94 4.21
C THR A 5 6.34 0.44 4.29
N ALA A 6 5.52 -0.09 3.39
CA ALA A 6 5.22 -1.52 3.33
C ALA A 6 6.46 -2.41 3.09
N ALA A 7 7.49 -1.88 2.43
CA ALA A 7 8.74 -2.61 2.18
C ALA A 7 9.73 -2.58 3.35
N PHE A 8 9.61 -1.59 4.24
CA PHE A 8 10.55 -1.33 5.35
C PHE A 8 9.86 -1.36 6.72
N TRP A 9 8.68 -1.98 6.81
CA TRP A 9 7.86 -1.94 8.02
C TRP A 9 8.56 -2.54 9.26
N GLN A 10 9.37 -3.58 9.09
CA GLN A 10 10.09 -4.23 10.19
C GLN A 10 11.14 -3.30 10.78
N GLU A 11 11.95 -2.69 9.92
CA GLU A 11 12.95 -1.72 10.32
C GLU A 11 12.32 -0.51 11.01
N LEU A 12 11.23 0.01 10.44
CA LEU A 12 10.49 1.14 11.01
C LEU A 12 9.87 0.79 12.36
N ALA A 13 9.29 -0.40 12.50
CA ALA A 13 8.71 -0.86 13.77
C ALA A 13 9.77 -1.02 14.87
N GLY A 14 11.02 -1.36 14.50
CA GLY A 14 12.14 -1.45 15.42
C GLY A 14 12.69 -0.08 15.83
N VAL A 15 12.81 0.85 14.86
CA VAL A 15 13.28 2.22 15.12
C VAL A 15 12.27 3.04 15.96
N TYR A 16 10.98 2.78 15.74
CA TYR A 16 9.87 3.48 16.43
C TYR A 16 9.04 2.50 17.27
N PRO A 17 9.55 2.03 18.42
CA PRO A 17 8.92 0.97 19.20
C PRO A 17 7.56 1.36 19.79
N ASP A 18 7.28 2.65 19.96
CA ASP A 18 6.02 3.16 20.50
C ASP A 18 5.01 3.60 19.43
N ALA A 19 5.39 3.57 18.15
CA ALA A 19 4.51 4.00 17.09
C ALA A 19 3.32 3.04 16.90
N LYS A 20 2.13 3.59 16.74
CA LYS A 20 0.94 2.86 16.31
C LYS A 20 1.06 2.51 14.82
N ILE A 21 0.68 1.29 14.47
CA ILE A 21 0.76 0.77 13.12
C ILE A 21 -0.65 0.46 12.63
N ILE A 22 -0.99 0.95 11.46
CA ILE A 22 -2.24 0.67 10.78
C ILE A 22 -1.92 -0.21 9.58
N LEU A 23 -2.39 -1.45 9.61
CA LEU A 23 -2.34 -2.38 8.48
C LEU A 23 -3.64 -2.23 7.69
N SER A 24 -3.59 -1.48 6.60
CA SER A 24 -4.72 -1.40 5.68
C SER A 24 -4.87 -2.71 4.91
N THR A 25 -6.09 -3.26 4.89
CA THR A 25 -6.36 -4.57 4.29
C THR A 25 -7.61 -4.58 3.43
N ARG A 26 -7.69 -5.57 2.56
CA ARG A 26 -8.87 -5.91 1.75
C ARG A 26 -8.73 -7.37 1.29
N SER A 27 -9.77 -7.94 0.61
CA SER A 27 -9.62 -9.31 0.10
C SER A 27 -8.45 -9.41 -0.90
N PRO A 28 -7.66 -10.50 -0.86
CA PRO A 28 -6.49 -10.68 -1.72
C PRO A 28 -6.82 -10.51 -3.21
N GLU A 29 -7.94 -11.03 -3.68
CA GLU A 29 -8.39 -10.89 -5.07
C GLU A 29 -8.72 -9.44 -5.42
N SER A 30 -9.40 -8.73 -4.53
CA SER A 30 -9.73 -7.32 -4.74
C SER A 30 -8.48 -6.45 -4.71
N TRP A 31 -7.51 -6.78 -3.85
CA TRP A 31 -6.21 -6.12 -3.81
C TRP A 31 -5.43 -6.37 -5.09
N TYR A 32 -5.30 -7.65 -5.52
CA TYR A 32 -4.60 -7.99 -6.75
C TYR A 32 -5.21 -7.29 -7.97
N LYS A 33 -6.53 -7.30 -8.10
CA LYS A 33 -7.21 -6.60 -9.19
C LYS A 33 -6.82 -5.11 -9.22
N SER A 34 -6.82 -4.47 -8.07
CA SER A 34 -6.48 -3.04 -7.98
C SER A 34 -5.04 -2.77 -8.36
N ILE A 35 -4.08 -3.49 -7.76
CA ILE A 35 -2.65 -3.25 -7.98
C ILE A 35 -2.19 -3.65 -9.40
N SER A 36 -2.72 -4.75 -9.94
CA SER A 36 -2.37 -5.20 -11.30
C SER A 36 -2.83 -4.24 -12.39
N GLU A 37 -3.97 -3.58 -12.18
CA GLU A 37 -4.51 -2.61 -13.12
C GLU A 37 -3.94 -1.19 -12.97
N THR A 38 -3.14 -0.93 -11.95
CA THR A 38 -2.58 0.38 -11.64
C THR A 38 -1.06 0.33 -11.45
N ILE A 39 -0.59 0.10 -10.24
CA ILE A 39 0.82 0.20 -9.86
C ILE A 39 1.69 -0.80 -10.63
N LEU A 40 1.31 -2.08 -10.69
CA LEU A 40 2.11 -3.09 -11.39
C LEU A 40 2.11 -2.85 -12.90
N ALA A 41 1.00 -2.40 -13.48
CA ALA A 41 0.94 -2.02 -14.89
C ALA A 41 1.91 -0.88 -15.23
N ALA A 42 2.11 0.05 -14.29
CA ALA A 42 3.04 1.16 -14.45
C ALA A 42 4.51 0.73 -14.27
N VAL A 43 4.82 0.03 -13.16
CA VAL A 43 6.22 -0.29 -12.80
C VAL A 43 6.82 -1.42 -13.64
N TRP A 44 6.00 -2.31 -14.21
CA TRP A 44 6.49 -3.39 -15.08
C TRP A 44 6.72 -2.97 -16.54
N ALA A 45 6.32 -1.76 -16.89
CA ALA A 45 6.53 -1.21 -18.22
C ALA A 45 7.20 0.18 -18.14
N PRO A 46 8.37 0.29 -17.47
CA PRO A 46 9.01 1.58 -17.22
C PRO A 46 9.37 2.32 -18.52
N ASP A 47 9.71 1.59 -19.57
CA ASP A 47 10.10 2.17 -20.87
C ASP A 47 8.93 2.79 -21.65
N LYS A 48 7.69 2.64 -21.17
CA LYS A 48 6.52 3.34 -21.73
C LYS A 48 6.38 4.78 -21.21
N TRP A 49 7.18 5.16 -20.22
CA TRP A 49 7.11 6.45 -19.58
C TRP A 49 8.15 7.42 -20.15
N PRO A 50 7.92 8.75 -20.07
CA PRO A 50 8.91 9.75 -20.45
C PRO A 50 10.23 9.56 -19.69
N ALA A 51 11.36 9.92 -20.31
CA ALA A 51 12.70 9.70 -19.78
C ALA A 51 12.89 10.12 -18.30
N PRO A 52 12.37 11.25 -17.81
CA PRO A 52 12.50 11.61 -16.39
C PRO A 52 11.81 10.63 -15.44
N ALA A 53 10.69 9.99 -15.86
CA ALA A 53 9.91 9.07 -15.04
C ALA A 53 10.49 7.65 -15.01
N VAL A 54 11.26 7.25 -16.03
CA VAL A 54 11.83 5.88 -16.14
C VAL A 54 12.62 5.49 -14.90
N GLU A 55 13.53 6.35 -14.44
CA GLU A 55 14.38 6.07 -13.27
C GLU A 55 13.55 5.97 -11.99
N TRP A 56 12.50 6.79 -11.86
CA TRP A 56 11.58 6.69 -10.74
C TRP A 56 10.82 5.35 -10.73
N PHE A 57 10.29 4.91 -11.88
CA PHE A 57 9.62 3.61 -11.99
C PHE A 57 10.56 2.43 -11.77
N ARG A 58 11.81 2.52 -12.20
CA ARG A 58 12.84 1.51 -11.90
C ARG A 58 13.14 1.41 -10.41
N MET A 59 13.25 2.54 -9.73
CA MET A 59 13.42 2.58 -8.27
C MET A 59 12.18 2.02 -7.57
N ALA A 60 10.99 2.45 -7.95
CA ALA A 60 9.72 1.96 -7.41
C ALA A 60 9.57 0.44 -7.58
N SER A 61 9.92 -0.09 -8.75
CA SER A 61 9.92 -1.54 -9.02
C SER A 61 10.81 -2.31 -8.03
N LYS A 62 12.00 -1.82 -7.73
CA LYS A 62 12.91 -2.45 -6.74
C LYS A 62 12.34 -2.42 -5.32
N VAL A 63 11.69 -1.32 -4.93
CA VAL A 63 11.04 -1.20 -3.61
C VAL A 63 9.84 -2.17 -3.51
N ILE A 64 9.05 -2.30 -4.56
CA ILE A 64 7.92 -3.23 -4.62
C ILE A 64 8.40 -4.68 -4.58
N ALA A 65 9.46 -5.02 -5.33
CA ALA A 65 10.04 -6.36 -5.33
C ALA A 65 10.54 -6.79 -3.94
N ARG A 66 10.96 -5.87 -3.09
CA ARG A 66 11.32 -6.17 -1.70
C ARG A 66 10.14 -6.74 -0.89
N SER A 67 8.91 -6.36 -1.21
CA SER A 67 7.69 -6.83 -0.52
C SER A 67 7.03 -8.02 -1.19
N LEU A 68 7.02 -8.02 -2.53
CA LEU A 68 6.27 -9.01 -3.33
C LEU A 68 7.18 -10.04 -3.99
N GLY A 69 8.51 -9.89 -3.87
CA GLY A 69 9.46 -10.69 -4.65
C GLY A 69 9.45 -10.31 -6.13
N ASP A 70 10.14 -11.12 -6.94
CA ASP A 70 10.24 -10.94 -8.40
C ASP A 70 9.13 -11.68 -9.17
N ALA A 71 8.13 -12.23 -8.47
CA ALA A 71 7.03 -12.95 -9.09
C ALA A 71 6.13 -12.00 -9.88
N GLN A 72 5.72 -12.44 -11.07
CA GLN A 72 4.81 -11.70 -11.94
C GLN A 72 3.47 -12.41 -12.13
N ASP A 73 3.35 -13.66 -11.66
CA ASP A 73 2.09 -14.38 -11.70
C ASP A 73 1.17 -14.01 -10.54
N LYS A 74 -0.13 -14.10 -10.81
CA LYS A 74 -1.19 -13.71 -9.87
C LYS A 74 -1.10 -14.42 -8.52
N ASP A 75 -0.90 -15.73 -8.55
CA ASP A 75 -1.00 -16.55 -7.33
C ASP A 75 0.18 -16.29 -6.40
N ALA A 76 1.39 -16.10 -6.96
CA ALA A 76 2.56 -15.75 -6.19
C ALA A 76 2.45 -14.34 -5.59
N ILE A 77 1.90 -13.37 -6.31
CA ILE A 77 1.68 -12.01 -5.82
C ILE A 77 0.63 -12.01 -4.69
N ILE A 78 -0.46 -12.74 -4.84
CA ILE A 78 -1.46 -12.92 -3.78
C ILE A 78 -0.87 -13.63 -2.57
N ALA A 79 -0.05 -14.65 -2.77
CA ALA A 79 0.65 -15.34 -1.69
C ALA A 79 1.59 -14.40 -0.93
N ALA A 80 2.37 -13.57 -1.63
CA ALA A 80 3.25 -12.58 -1.01
C ALA A 80 2.47 -11.53 -0.20
N PHE A 81 1.36 -11.02 -0.72
CA PHE A 81 0.47 -10.13 0.01
C PHE A 81 -0.07 -10.78 1.29
N THR A 82 -0.56 -12.00 1.20
CA THR A 82 -1.10 -12.74 2.35
C THR A 82 -0.01 -13.03 3.39
N ALA A 83 1.19 -13.41 2.94
CA ALA A 83 2.34 -13.64 3.82
C ALA A 83 2.78 -12.35 4.53
N HIS A 84 2.78 -11.20 3.83
CA HIS A 84 3.07 -9.90 4.41
C HIS A 84 2.07 -9.55 5.53
N GLU A 85 0.76 -9.67 5.27
CA GLU A 85 -0.25 -9.43 6.31
C GLU A 85 -0.08 -10.35 7.52
N ALA A 86 0.18 -11.63 7.29
CA ALA A 86 0.41 -12.61 8.35
C ALA A 86 1.65 -12.24 9.19
N ALA A 87 2.74 -11.85 8.54
CA ALA A 87 3.97 -11.44 9.21
C ALA A 87 3.78 -10.20 10.09
N VAL A 88 3.08 -9.18 9.59
CA VAL A 88 2.76 -7.97 10.37
C VAL A 88 1.92 -8.34 11.60
N LYS A 89 0.85 -9.13 11.42
CA LYS A 89 -0.04 -9.57 12.51
C LYS A 89 0.68 -10.42 13.56
N ALA A 90 1.66 -11.22 13.16
CA ALA A 90 2.45 -12.07 14.07
C ALA A 90 3.53 -11.29 14.83
N THR A 91 4.04 -10.20 14.24
CA THR A 91 5.19 -9.47 14.78
C THR A 91 4.80 -8.28 15.65
N ILE A 92 3.76 -7.53 15.24
CA ILE A 92 3.36 -6.32 15.91
C ILE A 92 2.40 -6.62 17.06
N PRO A 93 2.69 -6.17 18.29
CA PRO A 93 1.79 -6.35 19.43
C PRO A 93 0.40 -5.75 19.19
N ALA A 94 -0.63 -6.43 19.68
CA ALA A 94 -2.04 -6.05 19.43
C ALA A 94 -2.40 -4.64 19.91
N ASN A 95 -1.74 -4.14 20.96
CA ASN A 95 -1.94 -2.78 21.46
C ASN A 95 -1.35 -1.69 20.55
N ARG A 96 -0.51 -2.06 19.59
CA ARG A 96 0.12 -1.17 18.61
C ARG A 96 -0.40 -1.36 17.19
N LEU A 97 -1.21 -2.40 16.93
CA LEU A 97 -1.67 -2.77 15.60
C LEU A 97 -3.17 -2.58 15.45
N LEU A 98 -3.56 -1.82 14.45
CA LEU A 98 -4.93 -1.82 13.92
C LEU A 98 -4.92 -2.47 12.52
N VAL A 99 -5.66 -3.56 12.36
CA VAL A 99 -5.99 -4.10 11.04
C VAL A 99 -7.28 -3.41 10.57
N HIS A 100 -7.20 -2.63 9.50
CA HIS A 100 -8.27 -1.72 9.09
C HIS A 100 -8.62 -1.88 7.61
N SER A 101 -9.89 -2.03 7.33
CA SER A 101 -10.44 -1.99 5.97
C SER A 101 -11.18 -0.66 5.75
N ALA A 102 -11.14 -0.13 4.54
CA ALA A 102 -11.91 1.07 4.19
C ALA A 102 -13.43 0.91 4.43
N LYS A 103 -13.93 -0.32 4.53
CA LYS A 103 -15.32 -0.62 4.87
C LYS A 103 -15.64 -0.40 6.35
N ASP A 104 -14.65 -0.39 7.21
CA ASP A 104 -14.82 -0.24 8.66
C ASP A 104 -15.09 1.21 9.06
N GLY A 105 -14.81 2.17 8.17
CA GLY A 105 -15.08 3.58 8.36
C GLY A 105 -14.17 4.25 9.40
N TRP A 106 -14.64 5.38 9.95
CA TRP A 106 -13.88 6.21 10.88
C TRP A 106 -13.75 5.63 12.28
N GLU A 107 -14.78 4.97 12.79
CA GLU A 107 -14.89 4.62 14.21
C GLU A 107 -13.70 3.83 14.75
N PRO A 108 -13.31 2.65 14.18
CA PRO A 108 -12.18 1.88 14.71
C PRO A 108 -10.86 2.61 14.53
N LEU A 109 -10.71 3.39 13.45
CA LEU A 109 -9.51 4.17 13.17
C LEU A 109 -9.34 5.28 14.20
N CYS A 110 -10.38 6.06 14.45
CA CYS A 110 -10.36 7.18 15.40
C CYS A 110 -10.19 6.68 16.84
N ALA A 111 -10.86 5.60 17.21
CA ALA A 111 -10.71 4.97 18.51
C ALA A 111 -9.26 4.50 18.76
N PHE A 112 -8.66 3.86 17.76
CA PHE A 112 -7.26 3.41 17.83
C PHE A 112 -6.29 4.59 17.96
N LEU A 113 -6.52 5.67 17.21
CA LEU A 113 -5.66 6.86 17.25
C LEU A 113 -5.89 7.73 18.50
N GLY A 114 -7.04 7.61 19.14
CA GLY A 114 -7.43 8.44 20.28
C GLY A 114 -7.88 9.85 19.87
N VAL A 115 -8.54 9.95 18.71
CA VAL A 115 -9.05 11.21 18.16
C VAL A 115 -10.57 11.15 17.96
N PRO A 116 -11.29 12.28 17.95
CA PRO A 116 -12.71 12.31 17.69
C PRO A 116 -13.03 11.86 16.26
N VAL A 117 -14.20 11.23 16.07
CA VAL A 117 -14.69 10.86 14.74
C VAL A 117 -15.11 12.14 13.98
N PRO A 118 -14.64 12.36 12.76
CA PRO A 118 -15.04 13.50 11.93
C PRO A 118 -16.53 13.45 11.55
N ASP A 119 -17.17 14.60 11.47
CA ASP A 119 -18.55 14.73 10.98
C ASP A 119 -18.59 14.80 9.43
N THR A 120 -17.85 13.89 8.80
CA THR A 120 -17.80 13.75 7.34
C THR A 120 -17.81 12.27 6.96
N PRO A 121 -18.41 11.89 5.82
CA PRO A 121 -18.33 10.52 5.33
C PRO A 121 -16.89 10.02 5.19
N TYR A 122 -16.69 8.72 5.41
CA TYR A 122 -15.37 8.12 5.15
C TYR A 122 -15.03 8.25 3.66
N PRO A 123 -13.81 8.77 3.30
CA PRO A 123 -13.49 9.09 1.93
C PRO A 123 -13.43 7.83 1.06
N ARG A 124 -13.87 7.96 -0.18
CA ARG A 124 -13.75 6.96 -1.24
C ARG A 124 -13.04 7.62 -2.41
N THR A 125 -11.72 7.58 -2.38
CA THR A 125 -10.82 8.17 -3.38
C THR A 125 -9.89 7.10 -3.95
N ASN A 126 -9.03 7.48 -4.88
CA ASN A 126 -8.07 6.60 -5.56
C ASN A 126 -8.74 5.53 -6.44
N SER A 127 -9.72 5.96 -7.24
CA SER A 127 -10.18 5.14 -8.36
C SER A 127 -9.05 4.92 -9.38
N LYS A 128 -9.20 3.91 -10.25
CA LYS A 128 -8.23 3.66 -11.33
C LYS A 128 -8.04 4.89 -12.22
N ASP A 129 -9.11 5.60 -12.53
CA ASP A 129 -9.07 6.78 -13.38
C ASP A 129 -8.30 7.93 -12.72
N GLU A 130 -8.56 8.18 -11.43
CA GLU A 130 -7.79 9.16 -10.63
C GLU A 130 -6.30 8.82 -10.55
N PHE A 131 -5.93 7.54 -10.42
CA PHE A 131 -4.54 7.11 -10.41
C PHE A 131 -3.81 7.50 -11.69
N PHE A 132 -4.38 7.21 -12.86
CA PHE A 132 -3.77 7.56 -14.14
C PHE A 132 -3.80 9.05 -14.45
N GLU A 133 -4.81 9.78 -13.97
CA GLU A 133 -4.84 11.25 -14.07
C GLU A 133 -3.71 11.90 -13.26
N HIS A 134 -3.42 11.39 -12.06
CA HIS A 134 -2.31 11.89 -11.24
C HIS A 134 -0.96 11.66 -11.90
N ILE A 135 -0.75 10.49 -12.53
CA ILE A 135 0.50 10.21 -13.24
C ILE A 135 0.66 11.16 -14.43
N LYS A 136 -0.39 11.37 -15.24
CA LYS A 136 -0.34 12.29 -16.37
C LYS A 136 -0.04 13.73 -15.97
N LYS A 137 -0.59 14.21 -14.86
CA LYS A 137 -0.32 15.57 -14.34
C LYS A 137 1.10 15.74 -13.82
N ALA A 138 1.77 14.66 -13.41
CA ALA A 138 3.17 14.70 -13.01
C ALA A 138 4.12 14.84 -14.21
N ASP A 139 3.67 14.51 -15.42
CA ASP A 139 4.45 14.68 -16.66
C ASP A 139 4.47 16.15 -17.15
N ASP A 140 3.60 17.01 -16.60
CA ASP A 140 3.50 18.45 -16.98
C ASP A 140 4.37 19.37 -16.09
N ILE A 141 5.20 18.82 -15.19
CA ILE A 141 6.14 19.54 -14.31
C ILE A 141 7.57 19.28 -14.73
#